data_4dec7cae2e11cc21dc7159e58af1d937
#
_entry.id   4dec7cae2e11cc21dc7159e58af1d937
#
_cell.length_a   1.000
_cell.length_b   1.000
_cell.length_c   1.000
_cell.angle_alpha   90.00
_cell.angle_beta   90.00
_cell.angle_gamma   90.00
#
_symmetry.space_group_name_H-M   'P 1'
#
loop_
_entity.id
_entity.type
_entity.pdbx_description
1 polymer ?
#
loop_
_entity_poly.entity_id
_entity_poly.type
_entity_poly.pdbx_seq_one_letter_code
_entity_poly.pdbx_strand_id
1 'polypeptide(L)'
;METHNRDLGTAIEVEPDGAVRVRRVTRESDIELKLDPNRWEAAETETGLAFFDHMLEMLAWHASMTLEVRFDNRRMPLNHLVTEDVGIVLGRAVAEVLAGRASGGVRSVGEATRAMDEALAQAVLSFEGRANHFLELDLARRTERVEDMLSADLQAFFEGFAQGSRGSVHVYVHRSSDPHHMWEAAFRAFGWALRHSLTPDPRMAGRTAGVKGTLE
;
A
#
# COMPACT_ATOMS: atom_id res chain seq x y z
N MET A 1 2.26 -1.08 -37.90
CA MET A 1 2.04 -1.80 -36.63
C MET A 1 3.31 -1.79 -35.78
N GLU A 2 3.81 -0.59 -35.42
CA GLU A 2 5.07 -0.40 -34.70
C GLU A 2 4.99 0.86 -33.86
N THR A 3 4.23 0.88 -32.75
CA THR A 3 4.19 2.07 -31.89
C THR A 3 3.98 1.77 -30.40
N HIS A 4 4.23 0.55 -29.90
CA HIS A 4 3.86 0.21 -28.52
C HIS A 4 5.00 -0.21 -27.59
N ASN A 5 6.26 0.07 -27.90
CA ASN A 5 7.38 -0.39 -27.07
C ASN A 5 8.22 0.73 -26.41
N ARG A 6 7.80 2.00 -26.49
CA ARG A 6 8.63 3.12 -25.98
C ARG A 6 8.35 3.52 -24.52
N ASP A 7 7.26 3.07 -23.92
CA ASP A 7 6.81 3.59 -22.62
C ASP A 7 6.68 2.51 -21.52
N LEU A 8 7.17 1.28 -21.75
CA LEU A 8 7.12 0.26 -20.73
C LEU A 8 8.16 0.52 -19.63
N GLY A 9 7.74 0.36 -18.39
CA GLY A 9 8.61 0.53 -17.23
C GLY A 9 7.96 1.31 -16.09
N THR A 10 8.78 1.76 -15.17
CA THR A 10 8.35 2.58 -14.04
C THR A 10 9.09 3.90 -14.06
N ALA A 11 8.35 4.99 -14.03
CA ALA A 11 8.86 6.35 -13.81
C ALA A 11 8.47 6.79 -12.39
N ILE A 12 9.40 7.42 -11.69
CA ILE A 12 9.20 7.94 -10.33
C ILE A 12 9.63 9.40 -10.32
N GLU A 13 8.81 10.26 -9.76
CA GLU A 13 9.09 11.67 -9.57
C GLU A 13 8.84 12.03 -8.09
N VAL A 14 9.81 12.67 -7.47
CA VAL A 14 9.68 13.21 -6.11
C VAL A 14 9.52 14.72 -6.21
N GLU A 15 8.37 15.22 -5.76
CA GLU A 15 8.05 16.64 -5.79
C GLU A 15 8.82 17.40 -4.69
N PRO A 16 9.05 18.72 -4.83
CA PRO A 16 9.81 19.51 -3.83
C PRO A 16 9.19 19.53 -2.43
N ASP A 17 7.87 19.31 -2.30
CA ASP A 17 7.14 19.20 -1.04
C ASP A 17 7.19 17.80 -0.42
N GLY A 18 7.81 16.84 -1.11
CA GLY A 18 7.97 15.46 -0.67
C GLY A 18 6.85 14.53 -1.10
N ALA A 19 5.91 14.99 -1.92
CA ALA A 19 4.97 14.10 -2.58
C ALA A 19 5.70 13.24 -3.64
N VAL A 20 5.23 12.02 -3.84
CA VAL A 20 5.83 11.06 -4.77
C VAL A 20 4.80 10.64 -5.81
N ARG A 21 5.16 10.80 -7.08
CA ARG A 21 4.40 10.26 -8.21
C ARG A 21 5.10 9.03 -8.76
N VAL A 22 4.34 7.98 -8.97
CA VAL A 22 4.81 6.76 -9.61
C VAL A 22 3.89 6.45 -10.78
N ARG A 23 4.46 6.30 -11.97
CA ARG A 23 3.75 5.72 -13.11
C ARG A 23 4.41 4.42 -13.52
N ARG A 24 3.61 3.36 -13.58
CA ARG A 24 4.06 2.04 -14.03
C ARG A 24 3.25 1.60 -15.23
N VAL A 25 3.94 1.35 -16.33
CA VAL A 25 3.35 0.92 -17.60
C VAL A 25 3.83 -0.48 -17.93
N THR A 26 2.91 -1.39 -18.14
CA THR A 26 3.17 -2.75 -18.62
C THR A 26 2.39 -3.01 -19.91
N ARG A 27 2.43 -4.22 -20.41
CA ARG A 27 1.56 -4.62 -21.53
C ARG A 27 0.11 -4.83 -21.09
N GLU A 28 -0.15 -4.91 -19.80
CA GLU A 28 -1.44 -5.26 -19.22
C GLU A 28 -2.12 -4.08 -18.52
N SER A 29 -1.33 -3.15 -17.98
CA SER A 29 -1.82 -2.03 -17.17
C SER A 29 -1.02 -0.75 -17.40
N ASP A 30 -1.64 0.39 -17.15
CA ASP A 30 -1.02 1.70 -17.00
C ASP A 30 -1.55 2.30 -15.69
N ILE A 31 -0.66 2.54 -14.74
CA ILE A 31 -1.02 2.98 -13.40
C ILE A 31 -0.32 4.27 -13.11
N GLU A 32 -1.08 5.26 -12.67
CA GLU A 32 -0.56 6.50 -12.10
C GLU A 32 -0.98 6.57 -10.65
N LEU A 33 -0.02 6.82 -9.76
CA LEU A 33 -0.26 6.99 -8.34
C LEU A 33 0.50 8.21 -7.82
N LYS A 34 -0.17 9.02 -7.00
CA LYS A 34 0.48 10.06 -6.19
C LYS A 34 0.23 9.78 -4.72
N LEU A 35 1.30 9.84 -3.93
CA LEU A 35 1.28 9.78 -2.48
C LEU A 35 1.87 11.06 -1.90
N ASP A 36 1.09 11.84 -1.16
CA ASP A 36 1.61 12.96 -0.37
C ASP A 36 1.49 12.63 1.14
N PRO A 37 2.62 12.31 1.79
CA PRO A 37 2.64 11.94 3.20
C PRO A 37 2.63 13.14 4.15
N ASN A 38 2.66 14.37 3.63
CA ASN A 38 2.73 15.61 4.41
C ASN A 38 1.41 16.37 4.43
N ARG A 39 0.49 16.03 3.54
CA ARG A 39 -0.79 16.68 3.35
C ARG A 39 -1.91 15.65 3.33
N TRP A 40 -3.06 16.04 3.83
CA TRP A 40 -4.26 15.22 3.73
C TRP A 40 -5.33 15.96 2.93
N GLU A 41 -5.76 15.30 1.88
CA GLU A 41 -6.96 15.61 1.09
C GLU A 41 -7.77 14.34 0.89
N ALA A 42 -9.01 14.46 0.47
CA ALA A 42 -9.82 13.27 0.13
C ALA A 42 -9.11 12.44 -0.95
N ALA A 43 -9.10 11.13 -0.78
CA ALA A 43 -8.50 10.25 -1.76
C ALA A 43 -9.28 10.30 -3.09
N GLU A 44 -8.56 10.25 -4.20
CA GLU A 44 -9.11 10.13 -5.54
C GLU A 44 -8.66 8.78 -6.13
N THR A 45 -9.56 7.79 -6.14
CA THR A 45 -9.24 6.43 -6.54
C THR A 45 -10.15 5.98 -7.68
N GLU A 46 -9.54 5.58 -8.79
CA GLU A 46 -10.20 5.12 -10.02
C GLU A 46 -9.57 3.80 -10.48
N THR A 47 -9.75 2.72 -9.71
CA THR A 47 -9.22 1.40 -10.07
C THR A 47 -10.19 0.58 -10.93
N GLY A 48 -11.47 0.98 -10.95
CA GLY A 48 -12.55 0.23 -11.58
C GLY A 48 -13.12 -0.89 -10.72
N LEU A 49 -12.67 -1.04 -9.48
CA LEU A 49 -13.15 -1.98 -8.46
C LEU A 49 -13.69 -1.19 -7.28
N ALA A 50 -15.02 -1.09 -7.17
CA ALA A 50 -15.66 -0.18 -6.22
C ALA A 50 -15.28 -0.45 -4.76
N PHE A 51 -15.22 -1.73 -4.37
CA PHE A 51 -14.81 -2.08 -3.01
C PHE A 51 -13.33 -1.81 -2.76
N PHE A 52 -12.47 -2.03 -3.74
CA PHE A 52 -11.05 -1.73 -3.60
C PHE A 52 -10.79 -0.22 -3.53
N ASP A 53 -11.50 0.59 -4.32
CA ASP A 53 -11.45 2.04 -4.22
C ASP A 53 -11.84 2.51 -2.82
N HIS A 54 -12.92 1.96 -2.24
CA HIS A 54 -13.30 2.22 -0.85
C HIS A 54 -12.21 1.79 0.15
N MET A 55 -11.53 0.66 -0.06
CA MET A 55 -10.43 0.23 0.82
C MET A 55 -9.22 1.17 0.75
N LEU A 56 -8.89 1.69 -0.44
CA LEU A 56 -7.82 2.67 -0.61
C LEU A 56 -8.18 4.02 0.03
N GLU A 57 -9.45 4.45 -0.04
CA GLU A 57 -9.95 5.62 0.69
C GLU A 57 -9.79 5.45 2.21
N MET A 58 -10.16 4.28 2.76
CA MET A 58 -9.99 3.98 4.19
C MET A 58 -8.51 3.98 4.60
N LEU A 59 -7.64 3.41 3.77
CA LEU A 59 -6.20 3.46 3.97
C LEU A 59 -5.71 4.92 4.05
N ALA A 60 -6.00 5.73 3.04
CA ALA A 60 -5.55 7.11 2.93
C ALA A 60 -6.07 7.97 4.09
N TRP A 61 -7.36 7.85 4.43
CA TRP A 61 -7.98 8.53 5.57
C TRP A 61 -7.24 8.22 6.88
N HIS A 62 -7.04 6.94 7.17
CA HIS A 62 -6.41 6.52 8.41
C HIS A 62 -4.90 6.76 8.43
N ALA A 63 -4.25 6.79 7.28
CA ALA A 63 -2.87 7.24 7.14
C ALA A 63 -2.73 8.76 7.28
N SER A 64 -3.83 9.51 7.12
CA SER A 64 -3.84 10.98 7.03
C SER A 64 -2.89 11.49 5.93
N MET A 65 -2.98 10.90 4.76
CA MET A 65 -2.17 11.18 3.57
C MET A 65 -3.08 11.42 2.38
N THR A 66 -2.63 12.22 1.41
CA THR A 66 -3.30 12.32 0.12
C THR A 66 -2.87 11.14 -0.75
N LEU A 67 -3.84 10.45 -1.33
CA LEU A 67 -3.65 9.34 -2.24
C LEU A 67 -4.51 9.55 -3.50
N GLU A 68 -3.85 9.64 -4.65
CA GLU A 68 -4.50 9.64 -5.95
C GLU A 68 -4.08 8.36 -6.69
N VAL A 69 -5.02 7.59 -7.19
CA VAL A 69 -4.76 6.35 -7.93
C VAL A 69 -5.63 6.31 -9.18
N ARG A 70 -4.99 6.12 -10.32
CA ARG A 70 -5.65 5.86 -11.59
C ARG A 70 -5.11 4.60 -12.22
N PHE A 71 -5.99 3.68 -12.55
CA PHE A 71 -5.66 2.41 -13.19
C PHE A 71 -6.35 2.33 -14.55
N ASP A 72 -5.55 2.25 -15.61
CA ASP A 72 -6.04 1.97 -16.96
C ASP A 72 -5.70 0.53 -17.36
N ASN A 73 -6.73 -0.25 -17.60
CA ASN A 73 -6.62 -1.63 -17.99
C ASN A 73 -6.41 -1.75 -19.51
N ARG A 74 -5.22 -2.17 -19.92
CA ARG A 74 -4.86 -2.25 -21.35
C ARG A 74 -5.30 -3.54 -22.03
N ARG A 75 -5.65 -4.58 -21.28
CA ARG A 75 -5.87 -5.90 -21.86
C ARG A 75 -7.10 -6.62 -21.34
N MET A 76 -7.14 -6.92 -20.08
CA MET A 76 -8.20 -7.71 -19.47
C MET A 76 -8.41 -7.31 -18.00
N PRO A 77 -9.65 -7.04 -17.57
CA PRO A 77 -9.92 -6.66 -16.18
C PRO A 77 -9.82 -7.90 -15.29
N LEU A 78 -8.65 -8.12 -14.70
CA LEU A 78 -8.42 -9.12 -13.68
C LEU A 78 -8.27 -8.42 -12.34
N ASN A 79 -9.19 -8.67 -11.40
CA ASN A 79 -9.17 -8.03 -10.08
C ASN A 79 -7.83 -8.23 -9.37
N HIS A 80 -7.29 -9.44 -9.43
CA HIS A 80 -5.98 -9.76 -8.86
C HIS A 80 -4.86 -8.87 -9.42
N LEU A 81 -4.82 -8.67 -10.75
CA LEU A 81 -3.82 -7.81 -11.40
C LEU A 81 -3.94 -6.36 -10.92
N VAL A 82 -5.18 -5.85 -10.82
CA VAL A 82 -5.43 -4.47 -10.37
C VAL A 82 -4.89 -4.26 -8.96
N THR A 83 -5.25 -5.13 -8.04
CA THR A 83 -4.87 -5.01 -6.62
C THR A 83 -3.38 -5.19 -6.39
N GLU A 84 -2.77 -6.22 -7.01
CA GLU A 84 -1.32 -6.47 -6.93
C GLU A 84 -0.52 -5.30 -7.49
N ASP A 85 -0.84 -4.85 -8.70
CA ASP A 85 -0.11 -3.79 -9.38
C ASP A 85 -0.24 -2.44 -8.65
N VAL A 86 -1.42 -2.09 -8.12
CA VAL A 86 -1.59 -0.90 -7.27
C VAL A 86 -0.78 -1.04 -5.99
N GLY A 87 -0.76 -2.23 -5.38
CA GLY A 87 0.10 -2.52 -4.24
C GLY A 87 1.57 -2.26 -4.52
N ILE A 88 2.09 -2.78 -5.65
CA ILE A 88 3.49 -2.57 -6.07
C ILE A 88 3.79 -1.07 -6.23
N VAL A 89 2.91 -0.33 -6.88
CA VAL A 89 3.12 1.10 -7.16
C VAL A 89 3.08 1.92 -5.88
N LEU A 90 2.12 1.67 -4.98
CA LEU A 90 2.06 2.31 -3.66
C LEU A 90 3.28 1.97 -2.82
N GLY A 91 3.72 0.70 -2.82
CA GLY A 91 4.92 0.28 -2.13
C GLY A 91 6.18 1.03 -2.60
N ARG A 92 6.32 1.24 -3.90
CA ARG A 92 7.42 2.04 -4.47
C ARG A 92 7.37 3.50 -4.04
N ALA A 93 6.18 4.11 -4.05
CA ALA A 93 6.01 5.48 -3.55
C ALA A 93 6.44 5.60 -2.07
N VAL A 94 6.05 4.63 -1.25
CA VAL A 94 6.46 4.56 0.17
C VAL A 94 7.98 4.39 0.33
N ALA A 95 8.62 3.57 -0.50
CA ALA A 95 10.07 3.41 -0.47
C ALA A 95 10.80 4.73 -0.76
N GLU A 96 10.32 5.52 -1.73
CA GLU A 96 10.89 6.85 -2.04
C GLU A 96 10.68 7.86 -0.91
N VAL A 97 9.50 7.87 -0.27
CA VAL A 97 9.26 8.71 0.92
C VAL A 97 10.25 8.37 2.05
N LEU A 98 10.47 7.08 2.30
CA LEU A 98 11.43 6.62 3.31
C LEU A 98 12.86 7.05 2.96
N ALA A 99 13.27 6.86 1.70
CA ALA A 99 14.59 7.27 1.21
C ALA A 99 14.79 8.78 1.35
N GLY A 100 13.79 9.60 0.98
CA GLY A 100 13.83 11.05 1.12
C GLY A 100 13.92 11.52 2.57
N ARG A 101 13.34 10.79 3.52
CA ARG A 101 13.37 11.11 4.95
C ARG A 101 14.58 10.55 5.70
N ALA A 102 15.37 9.66 5.10
CA ALA A 102 16.46 8.96 5.79
C ALA A 102 17.51 9.90 6.41
N SER A 103 17.88 10.98 5.73
CA SER A 103 18.85 11.97 6.24
C SER A 103 18.36 12.69 7.49
N GLY A 104 17.09 13.06 7.55
CA GLY A 104 16.43 13.70 8.69
C GLY A 104 15.97 12.72 9.78
N GLY A 105 15.94 11.43 9.44
CA GLY A 105 15.48 10.33 10.28
C GLY A 105 13.99 10.03 10.14
N VAL A 106 13.66 8.76 10.06
CA VAL A 106 12.29 8.23 9.95
C VAL A 106 12.18 6.96 10.77
N ARG A 107 11.01 6.67 11.32
CA ARG A 107 10.79 5.48 12.17
C ARG A 107 11.04 4.17 11.45
N SER A 108 10.59 4.06 10.18
CA SER A 108 10.69 2.86 9.32
C SER A 108 9.95 1.62 9.86
N VAL A 109 9.34 1.70 11.03
CA VAL A 109 8.51 0.66 11.65
C VAL A 109 7.22 1.31 12.14
N GLY A 110 6.10 0.64 11.94
CA GLY A 110 4.80 1.12 12.39
C GLY A 110 3.87 -0.04 12.73
N GLU A 111 3.02 0.18 13.71
CA GLU A 111 1.99 -0.77 14.10
C GLU A 111 0.70 -0.06 14.47
N ALA A 112 -0.42 -0.73 14.27
CA ALA A 112 -1.71 -0.26 14.75
C ALA A 112 -2.71 -1.41 14.86
N THR A 113 -3.58 -1.33 15.86
CA THR A 113 -4.79 -2.15 15.97
C THR A 113 -5.99 -1.25 15.77
N ARG A 114 -6.92 -1.63 14.89
CA ARG A 114 -8.11 -0.86 14.55
C ARG A 114 -9.34 -1.74 14.49
N ALA A 115 -10.46 -1.14 14.80
CA ALA A 115 -11.76 -1.78 14.72
C ALA A 115 -12.63 -1.16 13.62
N MET A 116 -13.52 -1.97 13.11
CA MET A 116 -14.71 -1.59 12.35
C MET A 116 -15.86 -2.43 12.88
N ASP A 117 -16.77 -1.79 13.61
CA ASP A 117 -17.86 -2.43 14.33
C ASP A 117 -17.37 -3.65 15.17
N GLU A 118 -17.78 -4.87 14.85
CA GLU A 118 -17.36 -6.09 15.53
C GLU A 118 -15.99 -6.61 15.08
N ALA A 119 -15.47 -6.12 13.93
CA ALA A 119 -14.19 -6.53 13.40
C ALA A 119 -13.01 -5.84 14.12
N LEU A 120 -11.94 -6.59 14.34
CA LEU A 120 -10.71 -6.10 14.95
C LEU A 120 -9.52 -6.63 14.17
N ALA A 121 -8.68 -5.76 13.66
CA ALA A 121 -7.47 -6.11 12.93
C ALA A 121 -6.25 -5.36 13.45
N GLN A 122 -5.07 -5.97 13.29
CA GLN A 122 -3.77 -5.39 13.58
C GLN A 122 -2.89 -5.43 12.33
N ALA A 123 -2.15 -4.36 12.08
CA ALA A 123 -1.11 -4.31 11.06
C ALA A 123 0.24 -3.93 11.70
N VAL A 124 1.32 -4.58 11.23
CA VAL A 124 2.71 -4.27 11.59
C VAL A 124 3.54 -4.17 10.32
N LEU A 125 4.25 -3.06 10.16
CA LEU A 125 5.10 -2.77 9.01
C LEU A 125 6.54 -2.57 9.46
N SER A 126 7.50 -3.12 8.69
CA SER A 126 8.93 -2.91 8.90
C SER A 126 9.66 -2.80 7.57
N PHE A 127 10.36 -1.68 7.35
CA PHE A 127 11.03 -1.38 6.08
C PHE A 127 12.55 -1.55 6.18
N GLU A 128 12.99 -2.80 6.25
CA GLU A 128 14.39 -3.19 6.37
C GLU A 128 15.00 -3.74 5.07
N GLY A 129 14.38 -3.49 3.91
CA GLY A 129 14.88 -3.93 2.60
C GLY A 129 14.51 -5.36 2.23
N ARG A 130 13.69 -6.06 3.03
CA ARG A 130 13.28 -7.45 2.80
C ARG A 130 11.77 -7.53 2.59
N ALA A 131 11.39 -7.80 1.34
CA ALA A 131 9.98 -7.97 0.98
C ALA A 131 9.42 -9.27 1.57
N ASN A 132 8.38 -9.15 2.37
CA ASN A 132 7.61 -10.28 2.86
C ASN A 132 6.21 -9.86 3.27
N HIS A 133 5.23 -10.75 3.18
CA HIS A 133 3.88 -10.50 3.64
C HIS A 133 3.32 -11.70 4.40
N PHE A 134 2.59 -11.43 5.46
CA PHE A 134 1.88 -12.40 6.27
C PHE A 134 0.49 -11.89 6.57
N LEU A 135 -0.52 -12.62 6.12
CA LEU A 135 -1.90 -12.33 6.42
C LEU A 135 -2.50 -13.51 7.17
N GLU A 136 -2.85 -13.25 8.42
CA GLU A 136 -3.60 -14.20 9.25
C GLU A 136 -5.06 -13.77 9.29
N LEU A 137 -5.81 -14.35 8.34
CA LEU A 137 -7.25 -14.21 8.20
C LEU A 137 -7.90 -15.54 8.60
N ASP A 138 -9.16 -15.51 9.01
CA ASP A 138 -9.93 -16.74 9.14
C ASP A 138 -9.89 -17.53 7.81
N LEU A 139 -9.37 -18.76 7.85
CA LEU A 139 -9.18 -19.62 6.68
C LEU A 139 -10.46 -19.81 5.87
N ALA A 140 -11.62 -19.90 6.53
CA ALA A 140 -12.91 -20.03 5.89
C ALA A 140 -13.26 -18.82 5.02
N ARG A 141 -12.67 -17.66 5.28
CA ARG A 141 -12.97 -16.39 4.60
C ARG A 141 -11.99 -16.00 3.51
N ARG A 142 -10.88 -16.72 3.37
CA ARG A 142 -9.86 -16.42 2.34
C ARG A 142 -10.37 -16.51 0.90
N THR A 143 -11.34 -17.39 0.65
CA THR A 143 -11.97 -17.60 -0.65
C THR A 143 -13.34 -16.97 -0.75
N GLU A 144 -13.78 -16.26 0.27
CA GLU A 144 -15.09 -15.65 0.32
C GLU A 144 -15.16 -14.44 -0.64
N ARG A 145 -16.31 -14.29 -1.25
CA ARG A 145 -16.62 -13.09 -2.02
C ARG A 145 -16.96 -11.96 -1.06
N VAL A 146 -16.38 -10.80 -1.29
CA VAL A 146 -16.72 -9.56 -0.60
C VAL A 146 -17.06 -8.51 -1.65
N GLU A 147 -18.29 -8.00 -1.61
CA GLU A 147 -18.82 -7.03 -2.57
C GLU A 147 -18.57 -7.46 -4.04
N ASP A 148 -17.85 -6.68 -4.81
CA ASP A 148 -17.57 -6.92 -6.22
C ASP A 148 -16.31 -7.77 -6.49
N MET A 149 -15.61 -8.26 -5.45
CA MET A 149 -14.35 -8.99 -5.60
C MET A 149 -14.21 -10.20 -4.66
N LEU A 150 -13.09 -10.89 -4.72
CA LEU A 150 -12.74 -11.97 -3.81
C LEU A 150 -11.74 -11.48 -2.74
N SER A 151 -11.83 -12.04 -1.55
CA SER A 151 -10.82 -11.80 -0.50
C SER A 151 -9.39 -12.11 -0.96
N ALA A 152 -9.22 -13.08 -1.86
CA ALA A 152 -7.91 -13.40 -2.45
C ALA A 152 -7.32 -12.25 -3.28
N ASP A 153 -8.17 -11.47 -3.96
CA ASP A 153 -7.72 -10.31 -4.73
C ASP A 153 -7.17 -9.21 -3.80
N LEU A 154 -7.83 -8.99 -2.65
CA LEU A 154 -7.36 -8.02 -1.65
C LEU A 154 -6.04 -8.46 -0.97
N GLN A 155 -5.81 -9.76 -0.84
CA GLN A 155 -4.51 -10.27 -0.34
C GLN A 155 -3.36 -9.91 -1.28
N ALA A 156 -3.59 -9.95 -2.59
CA ALA A 156 -2.60 -9.60 -3.60
C ALA A 156 -2.11 -8.14 -3.48
N PHE A 157 -2.96 -7.22 -2.99
CA PHE A 157 -2.53 -5.85 -2.69
C PHE A 157 -1.39 -5.81 -1.67
N PHE A 158 -1.50 -6.55 -0.56
CA PHE A 158 -0.46 -6.57 0.48
C PHE A 158 0.82 -7.26 0.01
N GLU A 159 0.71 -8.29 -0.83
CA GLU A 159 1.85 -8.92 -1.48
C GLU A 159 2.58 -7.94 -2.39
N GLY A 160 1.85 -7.29 -3.30
CA GLY A 160 2.38 -6.27 -4.20
C GLY A 160 3.01 -5.10 -3.44
N PHE A 161 2.36 -4.63 -2.37
CA PHE A 161 2.90 -3.55 -1.53
C PHE A 161 4.22 -3.96 -0.86
N ALA A 162 4.30 -5.17 -0.31
CA ALA A 162 5.54 -5.67 0.29
C ALA A 162 6.68 -5.75 -0.74
N GLN A 163 6.39 -6.20 -1.96
CA GLN A 163 7.35 -6.25 -3.07
C GLN A 163 7.82 -4.83 -3.45
N GLY A 164 6.88 -3.91 -3.67
CA GLY A 164 7.17 -2.55 -4.09
C GLY A 164 7.96 -1.75 -3.06
N SER A 165 7.60 -1.88 -1.79
CA SER A 165 8.24 -1.17 -0.67
C SER A 165 9.52 -1.84 -0.16
N ARG A 166 9.78 -3.09 -0.55
CA ARG A 166 10.81 -3.96 0.05
C ARG A 166 10.66 -4.06 1.57
N GLY A 167 9.42 -4.05 2.05
CA GLY A 167 9.07 -4.10 3.46
C GLY A 167 8.44 -5.42 3.87
N SER A 168 8.44 -5.69 5.17
CA SER A 168 7.68 -6.77 5.78
C SER A 168 6.33 -6.24 6.22
N VAL A 169 5.26 -6.90 5.77
CA VAL A 169 3.86 -6.54 6.04
C VAL A 169 3.19 -7.68 6.78
N HIS A 170 2.70 -7.42 7.98
CA HIS A 170 1.92 -8.38 8.75
C HIS A 170 0.53 -7.80 9.00
N VAL A 171 -0.51 -8.56 8.70
CA VAL A 171 -1.91 -8.21 8.98
C VAL A 171 -2.58 -9.38 9.67
N TYR A 172 -3.12 -9.12 10.86
CA TYR A 172 -3.83 -10.08 11.69
C TYR A 172 -5.26 -9.63 11.87
N VAL A 173 -6.23 -10.48 11.54
CA VAL A 173 -7.63 -10.26 11.88
C VAL A 173 -7.96 -11.09 13.11
N HIS A 174 -8.10 -10.42 14.23
CA HIS A 174 -8.36 -11.07 15.53
C HIS A 174 -9.78 -11.61 15.62
N ARG A 175 -10.73 -10.92 15.00
CA ARG A 175 -12.14 -11.36 14.91
C ARG A 175 -12.87 -10.55 13.84
N SER A 176 -13.86 -11.17 13.21
CA SER A 176 -14.88 -10.52 12.39
C SER A 176 -16.02 -11.51 12.14
N SER A 177 -17.25 -11.03 11.98
CA SER A 177 -18.39 -11.81 11.48
C SER A 177 -18.81 -11.42 10.06
N ASP A 178 -18.37 -10.25 9.59
CA ASP A 178 -18.66 -9.71 8.27
C ASP A 178 -17.36 -9.54 7.45
N PRO A 179 -17.27 -10.08 6.21
CA PRO A 179 -16.07 -9.94 5.39
C PRO A 179 -15.77 -8.50 4.97
N HIS A 180 -16.79 -7.63 4.80
CA HIS A 180 -16.61 -6.22 4.52
C HIS A 180 -15.92 -5.53 5.71
N HIS A 181 -16.48 -5.68 6.93
CA HIS A 181 -15.91 -5.11 8.15
C HIS A 181 -14.50 -5.66 8.43
N MET A 182 -14.25 -6.93 8.09
CA MET A 182 -12.94 -7.56 8.21
C MET A 182 -11.88 -6.80 7.41
N TRP A 183 -12.14 -6.59 6.12
CA TRP A 183 -11.19 -5.91 5.24
C TRP A 183 -11.08 -4.43 5.58
N GLU A 184 -12.18 -3.76 5.89
CA GLU A 184 -12.13 -2.37 6.31
C GLU A 184 -11.30 -2.19 7.58
N ALA A 185 -11.45 -3.04 8.61
CA ALA A 185 -10.61 -3.01 9.81
C ALA A 185 -9.12 -3.24 9.46
N ALA A 186 -8.82 -4.15 8.52
CA ALA A 186 -7.46 -4.43 8.08
C ALA A 186 -6.84 -3.22 7.38
N PHE A 187 -7.54 -2.57 6.44
CA PHE A 187 -7.04 -1.39 5.74
C PHE A 187 -6.92 -0.16 6.65
N ARG A 188 -7.83 0.01 7.63
CA ARG A 188 -7.71 1.03 8.69
C ARG A 188 -6.45 0.81 9.53
N ALA A 189 -6.20 -0.43 9.96
CA ALA A 189 -5.00 -0.76 10.74
C ALA A 189 -3.73 -0.54 9.92
N PHE A 190 -3.74 -0.95 8.65
CA PHE A 190 -2.63 -0.76 7.73
C PHE A 190 -2.33 0.72 7.49
N GLY A 191 -3.34 1.57 7.24
CA GLY A 191 -3.16 3.01 7.05
C GLY A 191 -2.51 3.68 8.26
N TRP A 192 -2.94 3.36 9.48
CA TRP A 192 -2.31 3.86 10.70
C TRP A 192 -0.88 3.35 10.90
N ALA A 193 -0.63 2.07 10.64
CA ALA A 193 0.71 1.49 10.72
C ALA A 193 1.65 2.18 9.70
N LEU A 194 1.15 2.46 8.50
CA LEU A 194 1.89 3.20 7.46
C LEU A 194 2.22 4.62 7.93
N ARG A 195 1.25 5.35 8.48
CA ARG A 195 1.49 6.68 9.06
C ARG A 195 2.58 6.66 10.12
N HIS A 196 2.54 5.68 11.03
CA HIS A 196 3.54 5.55 12.08
C HIS A 196 4.92 5.25 11.51
N SER A 197 5.03 4.37 10.53
CA SER A 197 6.32 4.02 9.92
C SER A 197 6.95 5.17 9.17
N LEU A 198 6.14 6.06 8.58
CA LEU A 198 6.59 7.24 7.86
C LEU A 198 6.80 8.47 8.75
N THR A 199 6.52 8.39 10.06
CA THR A 199 6.70 9.52 10.97
C THR A 199 8.17 9.92 11.06
N PRO A 200 8.53 11.22 10.85
CA PRO A 200 9.89 11.69 11.08
C PRO A 200 10.37 11.40 12.52
N ASP A 201 11.58 10.91 12.65
CA ASP A 201 12.24 10.66 13.93
C ASP A 201 13.71 11.13 13.88
N PRO A 202 14.02 12.34 14.35
CA PRO A 202 15.38 12.86 14.31
C PRO A 202 16.42 11.99 15.03
N ARG A 203 16.02 11.11 15.95
CA ARG A 203 16.93 10.18 16.62
C ARG A 203 17.45 9.09 15.67
N MET A 204 16.75 8.88 14.55
CA MET A 204 17.12 7.95 13.49
C MET A 204 17.88 8.62 12.34
N ALA A 205 18.20 9.91 12.45
CA ALA A 205 18.87 10.66 11.38
C ALA A 205 20.19 9.95 10.93
N GLY A 206 20.30 9.73 9.63
CA GLY A 206 21.46 9.05 9.02
C GLY A 206 21.58 7.56 9.35
N ARG A 207 20.56 6.94 9.94
CA ARG A 207 20.54 5.50 10.24
C ARG A 207 19.62 4.77 9.28
N THR A 208 19.95 3.53 8.96
CA THR A 208 19.02 2.61 8.29
C THR A 208 18.00 2.04 9.28
N ALA A 209 16.90 1.51 8.77
CA ALA A 209 15.87 0.86 9.58
C ALA A 209 16.43 -0.31 10.42
N GLY A 210 17.42 -1.04 9.90
CA GLY A 210 18.07 -2.16 10.59
C GLY A 210 19.52 -1.86 10.96
N VAL A 211 20.04 -2.63 11.91
CA VAL A 211 21.42 -2.50 12.42
C VAL A 211 22.51 -2.88 11.39
N LYS A 212 22.13 -3.46 10.25
CA LYS A 212 23.09 -3.85 9.21
C LYS A 212 23.75 -2.67 8.48
N GLY A 213 23.17 -1.46 8.56
CA GLY A 213 23.70 -0.28 7.88
C GLY A 213 23.47 -0.26 6.36
N THR A 214 22.74 -1.23 5.82
CA THR A 214 22.32 -1.33 4.41
C THR A 214 20.90 -1.91 4.33
N LEU A 215 20.18 -1.57 3.25
CA LEU A 215 18.86 -2.14 2.92
C LEU A 215 18.93 -3.18 1.77
N GLU A 216 20.15 -3.69 1.49
CA GLU A 216 20.39 -4.74 0.51
C GLU A 216 20.35 -6.14 1.13
#